data_b84f9e34b60eae352b3cc1efa02aef4c
#
_entry.id   b84f9e34b60eae352b3cc1efa02aef4c
#
_cell.length_a   1.000
_cell.length_b   1.000
_cell.length_c   1.000
_cell.angle_alpha   90.00
_cell.angle_beta   90.00
_cell.angle_gamma   90.00
#
_symmetry.space_group_name_H-M   'P 1'
#
loop_
_entity.id
_entity.type
_entity.pdbx_description
1 polymer ?
#
loop_
_entity_poly.entity_id
_entity_poly.type
_entity_poly.pdbx_seq_one_letter_code
_entity_poly.pdbx_strand_id
1 'polypeptide(L)'
;MALEIERKFLVRLTDELIGHADRTLEIEQVYLKRNSPAVQRRIRRITENGESAYYYTEKVFISAVTREEREKAVSEEEYRRLYREIDPDSRPVIKTRRIINWQGQRFELDSYSFSDTLATIELELANENQPIDLPPFAQVIKEVTGLPEYSNGAMAKSGSISARGV
;
A
#
# COMPACT_ATOMS: atom_id res chain seq x y z
N MET A 1 -15.66 12.54 -1.30
CA MET A 1 -15.04 11.19 -1.18
C MET A 1 -14.42 10.80 -2.49
N ALA A 2 -13.20 10.34 -2.47
CA ALA A 2 -12.51 9.88 -3.67
C ALA A 2 -12.73 8.38 -3.87
N LEU A 3 -12.97 7.97 -5.14
CA LEU A 3 -12.92 6.57 -5.53
C LEU A 3 -11.47 6.21 -5.85
N GLU A 4 -11.04 5.07 -5.37
CA GLU A 4 -9.73 4.49 -5.66
C GLU A 4 -9.96 3.17 -6.40
N ILE A 5 -9.44 3.10 -7.62
CA ILE A 5 -9.51 1.91 -8.48
C ILE A 5 -8.06 1.54 -8.77
N GLU A 6 -7.65 0.34 -8.35
CA GLU A 6 -6.26 -0.08 -8.52
C GLU A 6 -6.13 -1.54 -8.90
N ARG A 7 -5.00 -1.88 -9.53
CA ARG A 7 -4.58 -3.26 -9.73
C ARG A 7 -3.23 -3.47 -9.08
N LYS A 8 -3.03 -4.65 -8.52
CA LYS A 8 -1.86 -5.00 -7.72
C LYS A 8 -1.24 -6.30 -8.23
N PHE A 9 0.08 -6.33 -8.27
CA PHE A 9 0.85 -7.48 -8.72
C PHE A 9 1.93 -7.82 -7.70
N LEU A 10 2.12 -9.12 -7.46
CA LEU A 10 3.26 -9.61 -6.71
C LEU A 10 4.46 -9.67 -7.65
N VAL A 11 5.57 -9.08 -7.22
CA VAL A 11 6.81 -9.02 -8.00
C VAL A 11 7.99 -9.45 -7.16
N ARG A 12 9.08 -9.83 -7.83
CA ARG A 12 10.36 -9.98 -7.18
C ARG A 12 11.00 -8.62 -6.97
N LEU A 13 11.55 -8.41 -5.78
CA LEU A 13 12.27 -7.18 -5.47
C LEU A 13 13.71 -7.32 -5.98
N THR A 14 14.01 -6.64 -7.07
CA THR A 14 15.35 -6.70 -7.72
C THR A 14 16.01 -5.32 -7.69
N ASP A 15 17.34 -5.31 -7.77
CA ASP A 15 18.10 -4.06 -7.83
C ASP A 15 17.75 -3.26 -9.09
N GLU A 16 17.49 -3.94 -10.20
CA GLU A 16 17.03 -3.29 -11.43
C GLU A 16 15.73 -2.53 -11.22
N LEU A 17 14.73 -3.18 -10.61
CA LEU A 17 13.45 -2.55 -10.32
C LEU A 17 13.60 -1.35 -9.38
N ILE A 18 14.38 -1.51 -8.31
CA ILE A 18 14.68 -0.44 -7.36
C ILE A 18 15.36 0.75 -8.06
N GLY A 19 16.25 0.47 -9.00
CA GLY A 19 16.99 1.50 -9.75
C GLY A 19 16.11 2.40 -10.62
N HIS A 20 14.87 1.99 -10.92
CA HIS A 20 13.91 2.80 -11.70
C HIS A 20 13.08 3.75 -10.83
N ALA A 21 13.32 3.82 -9.53
CA ALA A 21 12.57 4.70 -8.64
C ALA A 21 12.86 6.18 -8.92
N ASP A 22 11.79 6.95 -9.14
CA ASP A 22 11.86 8.41 -9.28
C ASP A 22 11.75 9.11 -7.93
N ARG A 23 11.03 8.49 -6.98
CA ARG A 23 10.86 8.97 -5.61
C ARG A 23 10.86 7.78 -4.66
N THR A 24 11.31 8.02 -3.43
CA THR A 24 11.32 7.01 -2.37
C THR A 24 10.66 7.57 -1.11
N LEU A 25 9.65 6.88 -0.62
CA LEU A 25 8.89 7.24 0.58
C LEU A 25 9.06 6.14 1.62
N GLU A 26 9.39 6.52 2.85
CA GLU A 26 9.39 5.59 3.98
C GLU A 26 8.04 5.72 4.70
N ILE A 27 7.31 4.62 4.84
CA ILE A 27 5.95 4.62 5.36
C ILE A 27 5.84 3.71 6.58
N GLU A 28 5.28 4.27 7.66
CA GLU A 28 4.74 3.51 8.77
C GLU A 28 3.21 3.55 8.65
N GLN A 29 2.58 2.40 8.60
CA GLN A 29 1.14 2.27 8.41
C GLN A 29 0.54 1.46 9.55
N VAL A 30 -0.45 2.02 10.24
CA VAL A 30 -1.05 1.44 11.44
C VAL A 30 -2.55 1.32 11.26
N TYR A 31 -3.06 0.10 11.42
CA TYR A 31 -4.49 -0.16 11.36
C TYR A 31 -5.12 0.03 12.74
N LEU A 32 -6.24 0.73 12.77
CA LEU A 32 -6.95 1.09 13.99
C LEU A 32 -8.15 0.18 14.20
N LYS A 33 -8.63 0.11 15.44
CA LYS A 33 -9.88 -0.56 15.76
C LYS A 33 -11.00 0.01 14.90
N ARG A 34 -11.85 -0.86 14.37
CA ARG A 34 -12.95 -0.43 13.52
C ARG A 34 -14.15 -0.03 14.38
N ASN A 35 -14.81 1.08 14.00
CA ASN A 35 -16.08 1.48 14.57
C ASN A 35 -17.24 0.76 13.87
N SER A 36 -17.02 0.31 12.64
CA SER A 36 -17.95 -0.45 11.82
C SER A 36 -17.17 -1.48 10.99
N PRO A 37 -17.69 -2.72 10.81
CA PRO A 37 -17.01 -3.73 9.99
C PRO A 37 -16.79 -3.31 8.54
N ALA A 38 -17.64 -2.41 8.02
CA ALA A 38 -17.58 -1.94 6.64
C ALA A 38 -16.46 -0.91 6.39
N VAL A 39 -15.92 -0.30 7.44
CA VAL A 39 -14.97 0.82 7.32
C VAL A 39 -13.62 0.44 7.92
N GLN A 40 -12.60 0.36 7.09
CA GLN A 40 -11.22 0.19 7.52
C GLN A 40 -10.64 1.57 7.87
N ARG A 41 -10.05 1.66 9.05
CA ARG A 41 -9.41 2.89 9.54
C ARG A 41 -7.92 2.66 9.66
N ARG A 42 -7.13 3.62 9.17
CA ARG A 42 -5.66 3.56 9.32
C ARG A 42 -5.07 4.95 9.50
N ILE A 43 -3.88 4.98 10.07
CA ILE A 43 -3.01 6.16 10.08
C ILE A 43 -1.70 5.82 9.40
N ARG A 44 -1.06 6.82 8.79
CA ARG A 44 0.23 6.67 8.15
C ARG A 44 1.14 7.84 8.48
N ARG A 45 2.40 7.53 8.74
CA ARG A 45 3.48 8.50 8.69
C ARG A 45 4.25 8.25 7.40
N ILE A 46 4.38 9.27 6.58
CA ILE A 46 5.10 9.22 5.32
C ILE A 46 6.29 10.16 5.43
N THR A 47 7.50 9.62 5.27
CA THR A 47 8.73 10.37 5.34
C THR A 47 9.40 10.38 3.96
N GLU A 48 9.71 11.57 3.48
CA GLU A 48 10.44 11.77 2.23
C GLU A 48 11.49 12.85 2.46
N ASN A 49 12.74 12.56 2.10
CA ASN A 49 13.86 13.51 2.25
C ASN A 49 13.98 14.09 3.68
N GLY A 50 13.73 13.24 4.69
CA GLY A 50 13.81 13.62 6.10
C GLY A 50 12.61 14.38 6.65
N GLU A 51 11.61 14.69 5.84
CA GLU A 51 10.40 15.38 6.26
C GLU A 51 9.24 14.39 6.37
N SER A 52 8.49 14.45 7.48
CA SER A 52 7.36 13.56 7.74
C SER A 52 6.03 14.29 7.67
N ALA A 53 5.05 13.61 7.07
CA ALA A 53 3.66 14.03 7.06
C ALA A 53 2.80 12.88 7.61
N TYR A 54 1.65 13.23 8.14
CA TYR A 54 0.78 12.29 8.86
C TYR A 54 -0.63 12.35 8.30
N TYR A 55 -1.25 11.16 8.14
CA TYR A 55 -2.57 11.05 7.51
C TYR A 55 -3.45 10.08 8.27
N TYR A 56 -4.74 10.38 8.28
CA TYR A 56 -5.79 9.49 8.73
C TYR A 56 -6.67 9.12 7.53
N THR A 57 -6.94 7.84 7.34
CA THR A 57 -7.68 7.33 6.20
C THR A 57 -8.80 6.39 6.63
N GLU A 58 -9.97 6.56 6.02
CA GLU A 58 -11.07 5.59 6.08
C GLU A 58 -11.28 5.02 4.68
N LYS A 59 -11.42 3.69 4.59
CA LYS A 59 -11.69 2.98 3.34
C LYS A 59 -12.93 2.12 3.44
N VAL A 60 -13.77 2.20 2.40
CA VAL A 60 -14.92 1.32 2.19
C VAL A 60 -14.68 0.52 0.92
N PHE A 61 -14.67 -0.80 1.02
CA PHE A 61 -14.44 -1.69 -0.12
C PHE A 61 -15.75 -1.88 -0.89
N ILE A 62 -15.74 -1.60 -2.20
CA ILE A 62 -16.90 -1.68 -3.09
C ILE A 62 -16.82 -2.93 -3.94
N SER A 63 -15.64 -3.21 -4.52
CA SER A 63 -15.37 -4.39 -5.34
C SER A 63 -13.94 -4.86 -5.13
N ALA A 64 -13.51 -5.89 -5.86
CA ALA A 64 -12.13 -6.37 -5.81
C ALA A 64 -11.11 -5.28 -6.20
N VAL A 65 -11.49 -4.34 -7.07
CA VAL A 65 -10.60 -3.30 -7.60
C VAL A 65 -10.96 -1.89 -7.14
N THR A 66 -12.18 -1.66 -6.63
CA THR A 66 -12.71 -0.32 -6.32
C THR A 66 -12.95 -0.13 -4.83
N ARG A 67 -12.51 1.03 -4.31
CA ARG A 67 -12.72 1.45 -2.92
C ARG A 67 -13.15 2.90 -2.89
N GLU A 68 -13.94 3.25 -1.88
CA GLU A 68 -14.11 4.65 -1.47
C GLU A 68 -13.08 4.97 -0.41
N GLU A 69 -12.35 6.05 -0.61
CA GLU A 69 -11.32 6.49 0.32
C GLU A 69 -11.57 7.91 0.77
N ARG A 70 -11.48 8.14 2.08
CA ARG A 70 -11.51 9.46 2.69
C ARG A 70 -10.24 9.64 3.50
N GLU A 71 -9.39 10.56 3.08
CA GLU A 71 -8.10 10.82 3.72
C GLU A 71 -7.99 12.28 4.12
N LYS A 72 -7.41 12.53 5.29
CA LYS A 72 -7.08 13.88 5.75
C LYS A 72 -5.70 13.91 6.39
N ALA A 73 -5.02 15.04 6.21
CA ALA A 73 -3.78 15.30 6.93
C ALA A 73 -4.08 15.55 8.40
N VAL A 74 -3.23 15.05 9.29
CA VAL A 74 -3.32 15.25 10.72
C VAL A 74 -1.97 15.73 11.26
N SER A 75 -1.97 16.32 12.46
CA SER A 75 -0.74 16.69 13.13
C SER A 75 -0.01 15.46 13.69
N GLU A 76 1.28 15.61 13.98
CA GLU A 76 2.04 14.57 14.68
C GLU A 76 1.40 14.22 16.02
N GLU A 77 0.92 15.22 16.76
CA GLU A 77 0.24 15.03 18.04
C GLU A 77 -1.03 14.18 17.88
N GLU A 78 -1.86 14.49 16.87
CA GLU A 78 -3.04 13.70 16.58
C GLU A 78 -2.71 12.29 16.12
N TYR A 79 -1.65 12.14 15.32
CA TYR A 79 -1.14 10.82 14.92
C TYR A 79 -0.80 9.96 16.15
N ARG A 80 -0.08 10.53 17.11
CA ARG A 80 0.28 9.83 18.35
C ARG A 80 -0.95 9.46 19.18
N ARG A 81 -1.95 10.34 19.23
CA ARG A 81 -3.21 10.08 19.91
C ARG A 81 -3.97 8.93 19.24
N LEU A 82 -4.10 8.97 17.93
CA LEU A 82 -4.77 7.91 17.15
C LEU A 82 -4.02 6.58 17.22
N TYR A 83 -2.71 6.59 17.36
CA TYR A 83 -1.91 5.39 17.49
C TYR A 83 -2.34 4.52 18.68
N ARG A 84 -2.90 5.12 19.73
CA ARG A 84 -3.43 4.39 20.89
C ARG A 84 -4.65 3.54 20.55
N GLU A 85 -5.31 3.83 19.42
CA GLU A 85 -6.46 3.07 18.95
C GLU A 85 -6.05 1.91 18.03
N ILE A 86 -4.78 1.53 18.03
CA ILE A 86 -4.28 0.42 17.22
C ILE A 86 -5.10 -0.84 17.48
N ASP A 87 -5.45 -1.54 16.39
CA ASP A 87 -6.05 -2.87 16.46
C ASP A 87 -5.04 -3.81 17.15
N PRO A 88 -5.41 -4.44 18.30
CA PRO A 88 -4.49 -5.28 19.05
C PRO A 88 -4.03 -6.52 18.27
N ASP A 89 -4.75 -6.92 17.24
CA ASP A 89 -4.39 -8.06 16.38
C ASP A 89 -3.49 -7.65 15.20
N SER A 90 -3.15 -6.38 15.09
CA SER A 90 -2.33 -5.83 14.01
C SER A 90 -1.01 -5.29 14.53
N ARG A 91 -0.01 -5.29 13.67
CA ARG A 91 1.29 -4.65 13.89
C ARG A 91 1.47 -3.52 12.90
N PRO A 92 2.26 -2.49 13.21
CA PRO A 92 2.63 -1.50 12.21
C PRO A 92 3.26 -2.16 10.99
N VAL A 93 2.84 -1.73 9.81
CA VAL A 93 3.49 -2.13 8.55
C VAL A 93 4.52 -1.08 8.21
N ILE A 94 5.77 -1.49 8.18
CA ILE A 94 6.89 -0.63 7.78
C ILE A 94 7.23 -1.00 6.35
N LYS A 95 7.14 -0.04 5.45
CA LYS A 95 7.39 -0.27 4.03
C LYS A 95 8.10 0.90 3.39
N THR A 96 8.82 0.59 2.32
CA THR A 96 9.41 1.58 1.43
C THR A 96 8.59 1.61 0.17
N ARG A 97 8.00 2.75 -0.13
CA ARG A 97 7.26 2.96 -1.39
C ARG A 97 8.14 3.71 -2.37
N ARG A 98 8.34 3.09 -3.53
CA ARG A 98 9.06 3.73 -4.62
C ARG A 98 8.09 4.03 -5.73
N ILE A 99 8.12 5.28 -6.20
CA ILE A 99 7.28 5.72 -7.32
C ILE A 99 8.08 5.51 -8.59
N ILE A 100 7.50 4.76 -9.52
CA ILE A 100 8.10 4.48 -10.83
C ILE A 100 7.17 5.03 -11.89
N ASN A 101 7.61 6.06 -12.61
CA ASN A 101 6.87 6.58 -13.75
C ASN A 101 7.41 5.92 -15.02
N TRP A 102 6.54 5.24 -15.74
CA TRP A 102 6.92 4.52 -16.96
C TRP A 102 5.80 4.59 -17.98
N GLN A 103 6.11 5.11 -19.15
CA GLN A 103 5.17 5.28 -20.27
C GLN A 103 3.84 5.95 -19.86
N GLY A 104 3.93 7.07 -19.15
CA GLY A 104 2.77 7.83 -18.72
C GLY A 104 1.98 7.20 -17.58
N GLN A 105 2.43 6.08 -17.05
CA GLN A 105 1.82 5.37 -15.92
C GLN A 105 2.65 5.58 -14.65
N ARG A 106 1.96 5.78 -13.53
CA ARG A 106 2.59 5.95 -12.23
C ARG A 106 2.38 4.71 -11.39
N PHE A 107 3.45 3.95 -11.18
CA PHE A 107 3.44 2.74 -10.37
C PHE A 107 3.93 3.03 -8.95
N GLU A 108 3.34 2.32 -7.99
CA GLU A 108 3.78 2.31 -6.59
C GLU A 108 4.35 0.93 -6.28
N LEU A 109 5.66 0.88 -6.06
CA LEU A 109 6.37 -0.33 -5.65
C LEU A 109 6.56 -0.29 -4.15
N ASP A 110 5.89 -1.21 -3.44
CA ASP A 110 6.00 -1.34 -1.98
C ASP A 110 6.85 -2.55 -1.62
N SER A 111 7.97 -2.32 -0.95
CA SER A 111 8.77 -3.34 -0.31
C SER A 111 8.60 -3.23 1.21
N TYR A 112 8.58 -4.39 1.88
CA TYR A 112 8.19 -4.50 3.28
C TYR A 112 9.39 -4.90 4.14
N SER A 113 9.43 -4.42 5.38
CA SER A 113 10.51 -4.73 6.32
C SER A 113 10.66 -6.23 6.62
N PHE A 114 9.62 -7.02 6.37
CA PHE A 114 9.61 -8.46 6.62
C PHE A 114 9.92 -9.31 5.39
N SER A 115 10.32 -8.73 4.26
CA SER A 115 10.69 -9.49 3.06
C SER A 115 11.78 -8.77 2.26
N ASP A 116 12.85 -9.47 1.95
CA ASP A 116 13.94 -8.97 1.11
C ASP A 116 13.78 -9.35 -0.35
N THR A 117 12.83 -10.24 -0.68
CA THR A 117 12.75 -10.88 -2.00
C THR A 117 11.46 -10.58 -2.75
N LEU A 118 10.39 -10.24 -2.03
CA LEU A 118 9.06 -10.00 -2.60
C LEU A 118 8.60 -8.59 -2.32
N ALA A 119 7.86 -8.05 -3.27
CA ALA A 119 7.23 -6.73 -3.16
C ALA A 119 5.92 -6.74 -3.91
N THR A 120 5.13 -5.68 -3.75
CA THR A 120 3.93 -5.47 -4.55
C THR A 120 4.11 -4.22 -5.40
N ILE A 121 3.57 -4.26 -6.62
CA ILE A 121 3.50 -3.10 -7.48
C ILE A 121 2.03 -2.81 -7.81
N GLU A 122 1.63 -1.57 -7.65
CA GLU A 122 0.25 -1.11 -7.86
C GLU A 122 0.19 -0.02 -8.90
N LEU A 123 -0.91 0.01 -9.64
CA LEU A 123 -1.27 1.07 -10.57
C LEU A 123 -2.70 1.50 -10.29
N GLU A 124 -2.90 2.79 -10.02
CA GLU A 124 -4.23 3.37 -9.92
C GLU A 124 -4.80 3.62 -11.33
N LEU A 125 -6.07 3.28 -11.51
CA LEU A 125 -6.75 3.33 -12.80
C LEU A 125 -7.82 4.43 -12.81
N ALA A 126 -8.09 4.97 -14.00
CA ALA A 126 -9.21 5.88 -14.21
C ALA A 126 -10.56 5.14 -14.18
N ASN A 127 -10.58 3.86 -14.61
CA ASN A 127 -11.75 2.99 -14.57
C ASN A 127 -11.31 1.52 -14.55
N GLU A 128 -12.23 0.61 -14.21
CA GLU A 128 -11.93 -0.82 -14.05
C GLU A 128 -11.46 -1.52 -15.32
N ASN A 129 -11.78 -0.97 -16.48
CA ASN A 129 -11.45 -1.57 -17.78
C ASN A 129 -10.23 -0.93 -18.45
N GLN A 130 -9.58 0.02 -17.78
CA GLN A 130 -8.39 0.68 -18.35
C GLN A 130 -7.31 -0.35 -18.64
N PRO A 131 -6.74 -0.39 -19.86
CA PRO A 131 -5.60 -1.25 -20.15
C PRO A 131 -4.36 -0.77 -19.37
N ILE A 132 -3.56 -1.73 -18.93
CA ILE A 132 -2.29 -1.44 -18.25
C ILE A 132 -1.15 -2.11 -18.99
N ASP A 133 0.02 -1.50 -18.87
CA ASP A 133 1.25 -1.95 -19.50
C ASP A 133 2.32 -2.04 -18.40
N LEU A 134 2.66 -3.27 -18.01
CA LEU A 134 3.64 -3.48 -16.94
C LEU A 134 5.05 -3.24 -17.47
N PRO A 135 5.92 -2.58 -16.67
CA PRO A 135 7.30 -2.36 -17.09
C PRO A 135 8.02 -3.69 -17.35
N PRO A 136 8.78 -3.81 -18.47
CA PRO A 136 9.48 -5.06 -18.80
C PRO A 136 10.58 -5.42 -17.79
N PHE A 137 11.05 -4.45 -17.01
CA PHE A 137 12.04 -4.68 -15.95
C PHE A 137 11.41 -5.16 -14.63
N ALA A 138 10.07 -5.25 -14.54
CA ALA A 138 9.39 -5.82 -13.39
C ALA A 138 9.24 -7.34 -13.58
N GLN A 139 9.81 -8.11 -12.66
CA GLN A 139 9.64 -9.57 -12.65
C GLN A 139 8.33 -9.92 -11.94
N VAL A 140 7.25 -9.92 -12.68
CA VAL A 140 5.91 -10.19 -12.18
C VAL A 140 5.72 -11.67 -11.92
N ILE A 141 5.27 -12.01 -10.71
CA ILE A 141 4.95 -13.39 -10.33
C ILE A 141 3.50 -13.69 -10.65
N LYS A 142 2.59 -12.84 -10.17
CA LYS A 142 1.14 -12.97 -10.45
C LYS A 142 0.40 -11.69 -10.09
N GLU A 143 -0.79 -11.54 -10.67
CA GLU A 143 -1.73 -10.51 -10.22
C GLU A 143 -2.38 -10.95 -8.92
N VAL A 144 -2.46 -10.02 -7.95
CA VAL A 144 -3.01 -10.28 -6.61
C VAL A 144 -4.12 -9.28 -6.26
N THR A 145 -4.66 -8.60 -7.26
CA THR A 145 -5.76 -7.65 -7.09
C THR A 145 -6.93 -8.32 -6.38
N GLY A 146 -7.38 -7.72 -5.28
CA GLY A 146 -8.54 -8.22 -4.53
C GLY A 146 -8.28 -9.50 -3.73
N LEU A 147 -7.08 -10.06 -3.75
CA LEU A 147 -6.75 -11.21 -2.91
C LEU A 147 -6.49 -10.74 -1.48
N PRO A 148 -7.30 -11.19 -0.50
CA PRO A 148 -7.23 -10.67 0.88
C PRO A 148 -5.86 -10.79 1.53
N GLU A 149 -5.14 -11.89 1.28
CA GLU A 149 -3.83 -12.14 1.88
C GLU A 149 -2.74 -11.14 1.45
N TYR A 150 -2.94 -10.44 0.34
CA TYR A 150 -2.00 -9.41 -0.15
C TYR A 150 -2.40 -7.99 0.21
N SER A 151 -3.48 -7.81 0.97
CA SER A 151 -3.80 -6.49 1.51
C SER A 151 -2.80 -6.12 2.61
N ASN A 152 -2.53 -4.82 2.74
CA ASN A 152 -1.69 -4.36 3.85
C ASN A 152 -2.32 -4.66 5.21
N GLY A 153 -3.66 -4.66 5.30
CA GLY A 153 -4.37 -5.04 6.51
C GLY A 153 -4.10 -6.49 6.93
N ALA A 154 -4.10 -7.42 5.98
CA ALA A 154 -3.76 -8.81 6.24
C ALA A 154 -2.28 -8.97 6.61
N MET A 155 -1.39 -8.27 5.93
CA MET A 155 0.05 -8.29 6.24
C MET A 155 0.34 -7.69 7.62
N ALA A 156 -0.44 -6.70 8.06
CA ALA A 156 -0.35 -6.15 9.41
C ALA A 156 -0.67 -7.21 10.48
N LYS A 157 -1.56 -8.14 10.17
CA LYS A 157 -1.92 -9.24 11.08
C LYS A 157 -0.94 -10.40 11.01
N SER A 158 -0.53 -10.80 9.80
CA SER A 158 0.37 -11.94 9.60
C SER A 158 1.84 -11.63 9.85
N GLY A 159 2.26 -10.38 9.64
CA GLY A 159 3.67 -9.97 9.68
C GLY A 159 4.48 -10.56 8.53
N SER A 160 3.85 -10.91 7.42
CA SER A 160 4.51 -11.54 6.27
C SER A 160 3.78 -11.24 4.97
N ILE A 161 4.48 -11.48 3.84
CA ILE A 161 3.89 -11.47 2.51
C ILE A 161 3.75 -12.92 2.04
N SER A 162 2.57 -13.29 1.52
CA SER A 162 2.31 -14.65 1.10
C SER A 162 3.22 -15.06 -0.06
N ALA A 163 3.86 -16.22 0.06
CA ALA A 163 4.73 -16.79 -0.97
C ALA A 163 4.07 -17.96 -1.71
N ARG A 164 2.76 -18.14 -1.58
CA ARG A 164 2.04 -19.21 -2.28
C ARG A 164 2.14 -19.03 -3.79
N GLY A 165 2.52 -20.08 -4.47
CA GLY A 165 2.66 -20.10 -5.92
C GLY A 165 3.91 -19.38 -6.45
N VAL A 166 4.86 -19.12 -5.57
CA VAL A 166 6.15 -18.51 -5.93
C VAL A 166 7.21 -19.59 -6.08
#